data_5a63ea71d8ca4078449504a115a3be1a
#
_entry.id   5a63ea71d8ca4078449504a115a3be1a
#
_cell.length_a   1.000
_cell.length_b   1.000
_cell.length_c   1.000
_cell.angle_alpha   90.00
_cell.angle_beta   90.00
_cell.angle_gamma   90.00
#
_symmetry.space_group_name_H-M   'P 1'
#
loop_
_entity.id
_entity.type
_entity.pdbx_description
1 polymer ?
#
loop_
_entity_poly.entity_id
_entity_poly.type
_entity_poly.pdbx_seq_one_letter_code
_entity_poly.pdbx_strand_id
1 'polypeptide(L)'
;MTDDKFHDECGVVGIFGADNAARLSYFALTALQHRGQESAGIAVSDTGIASSEGAKISLCKDMGLVGDVFSTEHLQKLSGNISVGHVRYATAGGRTIENAQPFLNSFKNGSIALCHNGQLVNHAELRAQLEDGGSTFSSSSDSEVILKLIVRKYIENGGKLGSPNTGGKSAEENRKRFIDAVVQTAGLIKGSFALCIMTENMLIGVRDPNGIRPLCLGEIYGGVAGVSPAQGVESNEVRTQGELAASPNGRSFERTPPSFTSYIIASETCAIDAVNGKFLRDLEGGEIVVVTKEGLSSIKYAQEKKRTCIFEYVYFARPDSVIDGISVQNARYRMGEVLARESSVEADVVIGVPDSGIGAALGYAKASGIPYVTGIIKNKYIGRTFIAPTQAERESMVFVKLNAIKSDLEGKRVIVIDDSIVRGTTSRRLVQLLRKAGAREVHFRVSSPPVKFPCYLGIDTPSKAELISSTHELESIRKEIGADSLAFISLKGMLEALGADTFCKGCFNGEYPV
;
A
#
# COMPACT_ATOMS: atom_id res chain seq x y z
N MET A 1 -6.33 16.75 -17.26
CA MET A 1 -7.26 15.68 -16.84
C MET A 1 -6.45 14.54 -16.30
N THR A 2 -6.65 14.24 -15.06
CA THR A 2 -6.04 13.12 -14.33
C THR A 2 -6.45 11.80 -14.97
N ASP A 3 -5.62 10.78 -14.84
CA ASP A 3 -5.87 9.39 -15.26
C ASP A 3 -7.26 8.95 -14.76
N ASP A 4 -7.99 8.16 -15.57
CA ASP A 4 -9.41 7.80 -15.32
C ASP A 4 -9.57 6.65 -14.32
N LYS A 5 -8.48 6.11 -13.79
CA LYS A 5 -8.49 5.09 -12.75
C LYS A 5 -8.41 5.75 -11.38
N PHE A 6 -8.87 5.03 -10.36
CA PHE A 6 -8.54 5.37 -8.99
C PHE A 6 -7.04 5.52 -8.86
N HIS A 7 -6.64 6.58 -8.19
CA HIS A 7 -5.23 6.82 -7.95
C HIS A 7 -4.80 6.09 -6.70
N ASP A 8 -3.54 5.65 -6.72
CA ASP A 8 -2.92 4.81 -5.72
C ASP A 8 -3.04 5.41 -4.31
N GLU A 9 -2.91 4.55 -3.32
CA GLU A 9 -2.84 4.88 -1.91
C GLU A 9 -1.39 4.91 -1.45
N CYS A 10 -1.15 5.48 -0.25
CA CYS A 10 0.16 5.46 0.36
C CYS A 10 0.60 4.06 0.81
N GLY A 11 1.90 3.84 0.96
CA GLY A 11 2.49 2.65 1.59
C GLY A 11 3.38 3.02 2.77
N VAL A 12 3.24 2.30 3.88
CA VAL A 12 4.05 2.49 5.09
C VAL A 12 4.86 1.26 5.41
N VAL A 13 6.05 1.48 5.95
CA VAL A 13 6.95 0.44 6.46
C VAL A 13 7.57 0.91 7.77
N GLY A 14 7.71 0.00 8.73
CA GLY A 14 8.50 0.19 9.95
C GLY A 14 9.39 -1.03 10.17
N ILE A 15 10.66 -0.85 10.52
CA ILE A 15 11.61 -1.93 10.83
C ILE A 15 12.25 -1.66 12.17
N PHE A 16 12.37 -2.70 13.00
CA PHE A 16 12.99 -2.64 14.31
C PHE A 16 14.01 -3.76 14.51
N GLY A 17 15.21 -3.41 14.95
CA GLY A 17 16.22 -4.35 15.40
C GLY A 17 17.12 -4.92 14.30
N ALA A 18 17.07 -4.39 13.08
CA ALA A 18 17.88 -4.85 11.95
C ALA A 18 19.04 -3.89 11.68
N ASP A 19 20.29 -4.38 11.63
CA ASP A 19 21.50 -3.56 11.45
C ASP A 19 21.52 -2.64 10.22
N ASN A 20 20.70 -2.94 9.21
CA ASN A 20 20.56 -2.16 7.98
C ASN A 20 19.11 -1.72 7.76
N ALA A 21 18.45 -1.19 8.78
CA ALA A 21 17.02 -0.88 8.74
C ALA A 21 16.63 0.04 7.56
N ALA A 22 17.44 1.06 7.22
CA ALA A 22 17.20 1.93 6.07
C ALA A 22 17.23 1.17 4.74
N ARG A 23 18.17 0.26 4.54
CA ARG A 23 18.28 -0.53 3.31
C ARG A 23 17.14 -1.53 3.18
N LEU A 24 16.71 -2.14 4.28
CA LEU A 24 15.53 -3.01 4.30
C LEU A 24 14.26 -2.20 4.01
N SER A 25 14.12 -1.01 4.59
CA SER A 25 13.02 -0.10 4.25
C SER A 25 13.01 0.29 2.77
N TYR A 26 14.17 0.53 2.17
CA TYR A 26 14.28 0.79 0.73
C TYR A 26 13.71 -0.38 -0.11
N PHE A 27 14.06 -1.64 0.20
CA PHE A 27 13.54 -2.79 -0.52
C PHE A 27 12.04 -2.99 -0.29
N ALA A 28 11.58 -2.86 0.94
CA ALA A 28 10.18 -2.96 1.30
C ALA A 28 9.33 -1.86 0.62
N LEU A 29 9.82 -0.60 0.59
CA LEU A 29 9.15 0.50 -0.12
C LEU A 29 9.18 0.32 -1.64
N THR A 30 10.25 -0.26 -2.20
CA THR A 30 10.30 -0.62 -3.62
C THR A 30 9.21 -1.64 -3.97
N ALA A 31 8.97 -2.63 -3.08
CA ALA A 31 7.87 -3.57 -3.23
C ALA A 31 6.49 -2.89 -3.12
N LEU A 32 6.37 -1.80 -2.35
CA LEU A 32 5.16 -1.00 -2.18
C LEU A 32 5.05 0.17 -3.17
N GLN A 33 5.94 0.30 -4.15
CA GLN A 33 5.97 1.44 -5.08
C GLN A 33 4.66 1.61 -5.87
N HIS A 34 3.91 0.53 -6.08
CA HIS A 34 2.60 0.58 -6.73
C HIS A 34 1.58 1.42 -5.94
N ARG A 35 1.74 1.55 -4.62
CA ARG A 35 0.85 2.34 -3.75
C ARG A 35 1.13 3.84 -3.81
N GLY A 36 2.39 4.26 -4.02
CA GLY A 36 2.75 5.68 -4.07
C GLY A 36 3.91 5.94 -5.02
N GLN A 37 3.76 6.94 -5.92
CA GLN A 37 4.73 7.23 -6.96
C GLN A 37 5.12 8.72 -7.03
N GLU A 38 4.72 9.51 -6.02
CA GLU A 38 4.91 10.95 -6.03
C GLU A 38 6.07 11.40 -5.17
N SER A 39 6.22 10.81 -3.99
CA SER A 39 7.36 11.04 -3.10
C SER A 39 7.69 9.79 -2.30
N ALA A 40 8.93 9.68 -1.85
CA ALA A 40 9.40 8.64 -0.96
C ALA A 40 10.24 9.24 0.18
N GLY A 41 10.24 8.57 1.34
CA GLY A 41 11.03 8.99 2.47
C GLY A 41 11.33 7.86 3.45
N ILE A 42 12.49 7.95 4.11
CA ILE A 42 12.91 7.04 5.18
C ILE A 42 13.49 7.87 6.32
N ALA A 43 13.02 7.60 7.53
CA ALA A 43 13.62 8.07 8.78
C ALA A 43 14.27 6.89 9.52
N VAL A 44 15.44 7.13 10.12
CA VAL A 44 16.25 6.08 10.76
C VAL A 44 16.79 6.55 12.09
N SER A 45 16.86 5.65 13.07
CA SER A 45 17.53 5.84 14.35
C SER A 45 18.46 4.68 14.68
N ASP A 46 19.60 4.99 15.31
CA ASP A 46 20.53 4.00 15.84
C ASP A 46 20.49 4.00 17.37
N THR A 47 20.04 2.90 17.95
CA THR A 47 20.01 2.70 19.40
C THR A 47 21.37 2.34 19.98
N GLY A 48 22.37 2.00 19.14
CA GLY A 48 23.70 1.53 19.53
C GLY A 48 24.73 2.63 19.75
N ILE A 49 24.51 3.82 19.20
CA ILE A 49 25.43 4.94 19.31
C ILE A 49 25.03 5.78 20.52
N ALA A 50 25.66 5.53 21.65
CA ALA A 50 25.67 6.47 22.77
C ALA A 50 26.55 7.70 22.40
N SER A 51 26.00 8.58 21.55
CA SER A 51 26.61 9.88 21.34
C SER A 51 26.36 10.76 22.57
N SER A 52 27.33 11.55 22.96
CA SER A 52 27.20 12.54 24.05
C SER A 52 26.07 13.57 23.78
N GLU A 53 25.54 13.61 22.56
CA GLU A 53 24.47 14.51 22.09
C GLU A 53 23.06 13.88 22.08
N GLY A 54 22.90 12.60 22.50
CA GLY A 54 21.63 11.85 22.41
C GLY A 54 21.42 11.19 21.05
N ALA A 55 20.65 10.10 21.00
CA ALA A 55 20.26 9.46 19.74
C ALA A 55 19.41 10.44 18.93
N LYS A 56 19.67 10.53 17.62
CA LYS A 56 18.96 11.44 16.69
C LYS A 56 18.36 10.64 15.55
N ILE A 57 17.13 10.99 15.17
CA ILE A 57 16.50 10.43 13.96
C ILE A 57 17.04 11.20 12.75
N SER A 58 17.65 10.47 11.80
CA SER A 58 18.05 10.98 10.49
C SER A 58 16.92 10.76 9.49
N LEU A 59 16.63 11.76 8.65
CA LEU A 59 15.56 11.75 7.67
C LEU A 59 16.11 12.05 6.28
N CYS A 60 15.72 11.23 5.30
CA CYS A 60 15.90 11.52 3.87
C CYS A 60 14.53 11.33 3.19
N LYS A 61 14.04 12.35 2.50
CA LYS A 61 12.82 12.30 1.69
C LYS A 61 12.89 13.29 0.55
N ASP A 62 12.28 12.93 -0.58
CA ASP A 62 12.17 13.81 -1.74
C ASP A 62 10.97 13.41 -2.62
N MET A 63 10.71 14.24 -3.63
CA MET A 63 9.73 13.94 -4.68
C MET A 63 10.35 12.94 -5.66
N GLY A 64 9.57 11.93 -6.09
CA GLY A 64 10.01 10.91 -7.03
C GLY A 64 9.76 9.48 -6.53
N LEU A 65 10.18 8.51 -7.35
CA LEU A 65 10.10 7.09 -7.01
C LEU A 65 11.20 6.74 -5.98
N VAL A 66 11.03 5.62 -5.29
CA VAL A 66 12.03 5.13 -4.30
C VAL A 66 13.44 5.06 -4.90
N GLY A 67 13.58 4.56 -6.14
CA GLY A 67 14.86 4.48 -6.84
C GLY A 67 15.45 5.84 -7.25
N ASP A 68 14.61 6.86 -7.43
CA ASP A 68 15.05 8.23 -7.77
C ASP A 68 15.51 8.99 -6.54
N VAL A 69 14.82 8.80 -5.41
CA VAL A 69 15.09 9.50 -4.13
C VAL A 69 16.32 8.94 -3.42
N PHE A 70 16.49 7.60 -3.42
CA PHE A 70 17.54 6.95 -2.64
C PHE A 70 18.68 6.42 -3.51
N SER A 71 19.76 7.19 -3.58
CA SER A 71 21.04 6.69 -4.10
C SER A 71 21.77 5.81 -3.06
N THR A 72 22.78 5.08 -3.51
CA THR A 72 23.66 4.30 -2.61
C THR A 72 24.28 5.20 -1.54
N GLU A 73 24.67 6.44 -1.88
CA GLU A 73 25.24 7.41 -0.94
C GLU A 73 24.22 7.85 0.11
N HIS A 74 22.96 8.11 -0.29
CA HIS A 74 21.88 8.45 0.65
C HIS A 74 21.65 7.31 1.65
N LEU A 75 21.59 6.06 1.19
CA LEU A 75 21.38 4.89 2.06
C LEU A 75 22.56 4.62 3.01
N GLN A 76 23.81 4.93 2.59
CA GLN A 76 24.99 4.82 3.45
C GLN A 76 24.99 5.84 4.60
N LYS A 77 24.41 7.03 4.37
CA LYS A 77 24.28 8.07 5.40
C LYS A 77 23.16 7.78 6.41
N LEU A 78 22.19 6.91 6.05
CA LEU A 78 21.08 6.49 6.89
C LEU A 78 21.47 5.22 7.68
N SER A 79 22.34 5.37 8.67
CA SER A 79 22.75 4.28 9.56
C SER A 79 21.82 4.14 10.75
N GLY A 80 21.43 2.90 11.09
CA GLY A 80 20.63 2.62 12.25
C GLY A 80 19.88 1.30 12.17
N ASN A 81 19.28 0.91 13.29
CA ASN A 81 18.58 -0.36 13.47
C ASN A 81 17.07 -0.23 13.66
N ILE A 82 16.53 1.00 13.66
CA ILE A 82 15.10 1.28 13.62
C ILE A 82 14.84 2.23 12.47
N SER A 83 13.80 1.97 11.67
CA SER A 83 13.41 2.88 10.60
C SER A 83 11.89 2.89 10.39
N VAL A 84 11.39 4.02 9.86
CA VAL A 84 10.06 4.11 9.24
C VAL A 84 10.21 4.70 7.85
N GLY A 85 9.42 4.19 6.91
CA GLY A 85 9.46 4.63 5.52
C GLY A 85 8.08 4.77 4.92
N HIS A 86 7.99 5.59 3.87
CA HIS A 86 6.74 5.95 3.22
C HIS A 86 6.92 6.11 1.71
N VAL A 87 5.94 5.65 0.95
CA VAL A 87 5.70 6.03 -0.45
C VAL A 87 4.35 6.73 -0.52
N ARG A 88 4.32 7.92 -1.14
CA ARG A 88 3.15 8.80 -1.15
C ARG A 88 2.48 8.85 -2.51
N TYR A 89 1.16 8.84 -2.47
CA TYR A 89 0.30 9.42 -3.49
C TYR A 89 -0.51 10.56 -2.86
N ALA A 90 -0.63 11.73 -3.53
CA ALA A 90 -1.33 12.88 -2.98
C ALA A 90 -2.85 12.67 -3.06
N THR A 91 -3.47 12.36 -1.94
CA THR A 91 -4.93 12.35 -1.76
C THR A 91 -5.44 13.71 -1.28
N ALA A 92 -4.80 14.27 -0.24
CA ALA A 92 -5.08 15.59 0.31
C ALA A 92 -3.78 16.40 0.42
N GLY A 93 -3.87 17.73 0.19
CA GLY A 93 -2.73 18.65 0.32
C GLY A 93 -1.71 18.54 -0.80
N GLY A 94 -1.69 19.29 -1.81
CA GLY A 94 -0.80 19.48 -2.95
C GLY A 94 0.45 18.57 -3.11
N ARG A 95 1.01 18.55 -4.32
CA ARG A 95 2.23 17.81 -4.69
C ARG A 95 3.46 18.62 -4.31
N THR A 96 3.75 18.69 -3.02
CA THR A 96 4.89 19.45 -2.50
C THR A 96 5.70 18.63 -1.51
N ILE A 97 6.99 18.95 -1.38
CA ILE A 97 7.92 18.25 -0.50
C ILE A 97 7.52 18.36 0.99
N GLU A 98 6.83 19.44 1.38
CA GLU A 98 6.35 19.65 2.75
C GLU A 98 5.35 18.57 3.15
N ASN A 99 4.59 18.03 2.20
CA ASN A 99 3.63 16.96 2.41
C ASN A 99 4.24 15.56 2.29
N ALA A 100 5.51 15.42 1.87
CA ALA A 100 6.19 14.14 1.83
C ALA A 100 6.43 13.61 3.24
N GLN A 101 6.31 12.30 3.40
CA GLN A 101 6.51 11.60 4.68
C GLN A 101 7.80 10.77 4.64
N PRO A 102 8.37 10.43 5.82
CA PRO A 102 7.91 10.64 7.21
C PRO A 102 7.85 12.10 7.65
N PHE A 103 6.89 12.42 8.53
CA PHE A 103 6.93 13.65 9.31
C PHE A 103 7.83 13.47 10.52
N LEU A 104 8.74 14.41 10.75
CA LEU A 104 9.68 14.39 11.87
C LEU A 104 9.42 15.59 12.78
N ASN A 105 9.30 15.33 14.08
CA ASN A 105 9.27 16.35 15.11
C ASN A 105 10.42 16.12 16.09
N SER A 106 11.37 17.06 16.10
CA SER A 106 12.56 16.98 16.95
C SER A 106 12.44 17.90 18.17
N PHE A 107 12.93 17.42 19.30
CA PHE A 107 12.96 18.12 20.58
C PHE A 107 14.42 18.26 21.07
N LYS A 108 14.60 18.88 22.23
CA LYS A 108 15.93 19.08 22.81
C LYS A 108 16.72 17.75 22.94
N ASN A 109 16.07 16.67 23.34
CA ASN A 109 16.72 15.39 23.61
C ASN A 109 15.94 14.18 23.04
N GLY A 110 15.26 14.33 21.92
CA GLY A 110 14.55 13.22 21.27
C GLY A 110 13.80 13.65 20.02
N SER A 111 13.31 12.69 19.29
CA SER A 111 12.56 12.90 18.05
C SER A 111 11.48 11.86 17.89
N ILE A 112 10.45 12.20 17.12
CA ILE A 112 9.36 11.30 16.74
C ILE A 112 9.23 11.40 15.23
N ALA A 113 9.25 10.27 14.53
CA ALA A 113 8.91 10.21 13.11
C ALA A 113 7.62 9.41 12.91
N LEU A 114 6.78 9.85 11.95
CA LEU A 114 5.48 9.27 11.67
C LEU A 114 5.26 9.11 10.17
N CYS A 115 4.77 7.93 9.79
CA CYS A 115 4.23 7.60 8.47
C CYS A 115 2.74 7.25 8.60
N HIS A 116 1.93 7.72 7.66
CA HIS A 116 0.48 7.54 7.65
C HIS A 116 -0.01 7.12 6.25
N ASN A 117 -0.75 6.04 6.19
CA ASN A 117 -1.58 5.65 5.05
C ASN A 117 -3.05 5.76 5.45
N GLY A 118 -3.79 6.64 4.81
CA GLY A 118 -5.21 6.87 5.07
C GLY A 118 -5.62 8.33 4.96
N GLN A 119 -6.78 8.65 5.50
CA GLN A 119 -7.32 10.01 5.53
C GLN A 119 -8.23 10.21 6.75
N LEU A 120 -8.01 11.32 7.46
CA LEU A 120 -8.86 11.72 8.58
C LEU A 120 -10.03 12.57 8.10
N VAL A 121 -11.23 12.27 8.61
CA VAL A 121 -12.44 13.06 8.32
C VAL A 121 -12.61 14.25 9.27
N ASN A 122 -11.93 14.23 10.44
CA ASN A 122 -11.98 15.33 11.42
C ASN A 122 -10.67 16.13 11.53
N HIS A 123 -9.76 16.03 10.53
CA HIS A 123 -8.44 16.69 10.58
C HIS A 123 -8.53 18.21 10.69
N ALA A 124 -9.51 18.84 10.02
CA ALA A 124 -9.67 20.30 10.04
C ALA A 124 -10.05 20.81 11.45
N GLU A 125 -10.95 20.12 12.15
CA GLU A 125 -11.33 20.43 13.52
C GLU A 125 -10.14 20.27 14.48
N LEU A 126 -9.44 19.13 14.40
CA LEU A 126 -8.26 18.87 15.24
C LEU A 126 -7.14 19.86 14.99
N ARG A 127 -6.93 20.26 13.72
CA ARG A 127 -5.95 21.27 13.35
C ARG A 127 -6.27 22.61 14.00
N ALA A 128 -7.50 23.09 13.87
CA ALA A 128 -7.94 24.35 14.51
C ALA A 128 -7.72 24.33 16.03
N GLN A 129 -8.09 23.24 16.72
CA GLN A 129 -7.86 23.09 18.15
C GLN A 129 -6.36 23.12 18.52
N LEU A 130 -5.49 22.57 17.67
CA LEU A 130 -4.05 22.57 17.89
C LEU A 130 -3.46 23.98 17.64
N GLU A 131 -3.91 24.68 16.61
CA GLU A 131 -3.50 26.06 16.29
C GLU A 131 -3.93 27.04 17.39
N ASP A 132 -5.17 26.94 17.91
CA ASP A 132 -5.65 27.69 19.08
C ASP A 132 -4.79 27.44 20.32
N GLY A 133 -4.24 26.24 20.44
CA GLY A 133 -3.30 25.85 21.49
C GLY A 133 -1.84 26.24 21.21
N GLY A 134 -1.55 27.01 20.15
CA GLY A 134 -0.22 27.53 19.80
C GLY A 134 0.63 26.59 18.94
N SER A 135 0.07 25.50 18.40
CA SER A 135 0.81 24.65 17.46
C SER A 135 0.92 25.32 16.08
N THR A 136 2.09 25.18 15.44
CA THR A 136 2.33 25.64 14.06
C THR A 136 2.43 24.45 13.12
N PHE A 137 2.06 24.63 11.86
CA PHE A 137 2.09 23.59 10.84
C PHE A 137 2.96 24.03 9.65
N SER A 138 3.71 23.09 9.10
CA SER A 138 4.54 23.29 7.91
C SER A 138 3.91 22.72 6.64
N SER A 139 2.88 21.89 6.79
CA SER A 139 2.21 21.21 5.70
C SER A 139 0.68 21.34 5.78
N SER A 140 -0.01 20.94 4.73
CA SER A 140 -1.46 20.82 4.72
C SER A 140 -1.94 19.38 5.04
N SER A 141 -1.03 18.45 5.34
CA SER A 141 -1.31 17.05 5.57
C SER A 141 -1.99 16.81 6.92
N ASP A 142 -2.98 15.93 6.95
CA ASP A 142 -3.59 15.38 8.17
C ASP A 142 -2.60 14.57 9.01
N SER A 143 -1.57 14.01 8.38
CA SER A 143 -0.50 13.27 9.07
C SER A 143 0.31 14.16 10.02
N GLU A 144 0.52 15.43 9.68
CA GLU A 144 1.15 16.40 10.59
C GLU A 144 0.23 16.71 11.78
N VAL A 145 -1.08 16.74 11.56
CA VAL A 145 -2.07 16.90 12.65
C VAL A 145 -1.96 15.73 13.64
N ILE A 146 -1.88 14.49 13.15
CA ILE A 146 -1.69 13.30 14.01
C ILE A 146 -0.41 13.45 14.85
N LEU A 147 0.70 13.79 14.22
CA LEU A 147 1.98 13.94 14.90
C LEU A 147 1.94 15.01 15.99
N LYS A 148 1.38 16.19 15.69
CA LYS A 148 1.24 17.29 16.66
C LYS A 148 0.31 16.91 17.82
N LEU A 149 -0.76 16.16 17.53
CA LEU A 149 -1.69 15.68 18.56
C LEU A 149 -1.01 14.69 19.50
N ILE A 150 -0.22 13.73 19.00
CA ILE A 150 0.58 12.81 19.81
C ILE A 150 1.52 13.60 20.73
N VAL A 151 2.23 14.58 20.20
CA VAL A 151 3.15 15.42 20.97
C VAL A 151 2.41 16.16 22.09
N ARG A 152 1.27 16.76 21.78
CA ARG A 152 0.44 17.47 22.77
C ARG A 152 -0.03 16.52 23.88
N LYS A 153 -0.57 15.35 23.53
CA LYS A 153 -1.00 14.34 24.50
C LYS A 153 0.14 13.83 25.35
N TYR A 154 1.32 13.64 24.76
CA TYR A 154 2.50 13.24 25.51
C TYR A 154 2.91 14.27 26.55
N ILE A 155 2.87 15.58 26.23
CA ILE A 155 3.13 16.67 27.18
C ILE A 155 2.05 16.71 28.28
N GLU A 156 0.77 16.61 27.89
CA GLU A 156 -0.37 16.58 28.84
C GLU A 156 -0.26 15.42 29.84
N ASN A 157 0.26 14.26 29.41
CA ASN A 157 0.55 13.11 30.28
C ASN A 157 1.78 13.30 31.19
N GLY A 158 2.39 14.50 31.21
CA GLY A 158 3.61 14.77 31.96
C GLY A 158 4.88 14.18 31.34
N GLY A 159 4.82 13.86 30.05
CA GLY A 159 5.97 13.45 29.27
C GLY A 159 7.00 14.55 29.19
N LYS A 160 8.26 14.20 29.37
CA LYS A 160 9.37 15.15 29.27
C LYS A 160 9.97 15.02 27.88
N LEU A 161 9.66 15.97 27.02
CA LEU A 161 10.32 16.14 25.72
C LEU A 161 11.82 16.38 25.97
N GLY A 162 12.60 15.31 25.81
CA GLY A 162 14.02 15.39 26.00
C GLY A 162 14.57 14.79 27.25
N SER A 163 13.90 13.82 27.83
CA SER A 163 14.60 12.95 28.77
C SER A 163 15.51 12.01 27.95
N PRO A 164 16.84 12.02 28.16
CA PRO A 164 17.69 11.06 27.49
C PRO A 164 17.22 9.64 27.83
N ASN A 165 17.44 8.71 26.91
CA ASN A 165 17.20 7.27 27.10
C ASN A 165 18.18 6.67 28.14
N THR A 166 18.39 7.35 29.24
CA THR A 166 19.12 6.83 30.39
C THR A 166 18.23 5.82 31.08
N GLY A 167 18.63 4.56 31.07
CA GLY A 167 17.89 3.46 31.67
C GLY A 167 17.43 3.74 33.10
N GLY A 168 16.41 3.02 33.55
CA GLY A 168 15.83 3.13 34.86
C GLY A 168 14.33 3.46 34.85
N LYS A 169 13.71 3.52 36.02
CA LYS A 169 12.26 3.75 36.22
C LYS A 169 11.73 4.99 35.48
N SER A 170 12.52 6.07 35.36
CA SER A 170 12.11 7.29 34.65
C SER A 170 11.98 7.12 33.13
N ALA A 171 12.82 6.29 32.52
CA ALA A 171 12.74 6.01 31.07
C ALA A 171 11.53 5.13 30.74
N GLU A 172 11.22 4.16 31.61
CA GLU A 172 10.05 3.28 31.48
C GLU A 172 8.73 4.06 31.65
N GLU A 173 8.67 4.96 32.63
CA GLU A 173 7.53 5.85 32.81
C GLU A 173 7.32 6.77 31.61
N ASN A 174 8.39 7.35 31.06
CA ASN A 174 8.30 8.20 29.87
C ASN A 174 7.82 7.41 28.64
N ARG A 175 8.31 6.19 28.44
CA ARG A 175 7.84 5.28 27.39
C ARG A 175 6.35 5.00 27.54
N LYS A 176 5.88 4.66 28.74
CA LYS A 176 4.46 4.46 29.04
C LYS A 176 3.63 5.68 28.71
N ARG A 177 4.04 6.88 29.16
CA ARG A 177 3.35 8.15 28.84
C ARG A 177 3.26 8.41 27.33
N PHE A 178 4.29 8.04 26.57
CA PHE A 178 4.27 8.17 25.11
C PHE A 178 3.27 7.18 24.48
N ILE A 179 3.28 5.91 24.90
CA ILE A 179 2.31 4.92 24.45
C ILE A 179 0.88 5.36 24.78
N ASP A 180 0.65 5.86 26.00
CA ASP A 180 -0.66 6.39 26.43
C ASP A 180 -1.10 7.58 25.55
N ALA A 181 -0.16 8.45 25.13
CA ALA A 181 -0.44 9.54 24.20
C ALA A 181 -0.84 9.05 22.80
N VAL A 182 -0.19 7.99 22.31
CA VAL A 182 -0.58 7.34 21.04
C VAL A 182 -1.97 6.72 21.14
N VAL A 183 -2.27 6.00 22.23
CA VAL A 183 -3.59 5.42 22.51
C VAL A 183 -4.68 6.49 22.54
N GLN A 184 -4.45 7.59 23.28
CA GLN A 184 -5.40 8.71 23.38
C GLN A 184 -5.60 9.37 22.02
N THR A 185 -4.52 9.58 21.23
CA THR A 185 -4.61 10.15 19.90
C THR A 185 -5.41 9.25 18.97
N ALA A 186 -5.12 7.94 18.97
CA ALA A 186 -5.85 6.96 18.15
C ALA A 186 -7.36 6.92 18.46
N GLY A 187 -7.75 7.20 19.72
CA GLY A 187 -9.16 7.33 20.11
C GLY A 187 -9.83 8.63 19.73
N LEU A 188 -9.06 9.69 19.38
CA LEU A 188 -9.59 11.01 19.02
C LEU A 188 -9.72 11.22 17.50
N ILE A 189 -8.81 10.64 16.74
CA ILE A 189 -8.81 10.76 15.27
C ILE A 189 -9.89 9.89 14.66
N LYS A 190 -10.61 10.43 13.67
CA LYS A 190 -11.68 9.74 12.94
C LYS A 190 -11.31 9.63 11.47
N GLY A 191 -11.59 8.49 10.87
CA GLY A 191 -11.26 8.19 9.48
C GLY A 191 -10.61 6.84 9.31
N SER A 192 -9.83 6.69 8.26
CA SER A 192 -9.00 5.49 8.05
C SER A 192 -7.54 5.82 8.30
N PHE A 193 -6.82 4.93 8.95
CA PHE A 193 -5.39 5.12 9.17
C PHE A 193 -4.64 3.82 9.47
N ALA A 194 -3.51 3.67 8.81
CA ALA A 194 -2.45 2.76 9.20
C ALA A 194 -1.19 3.59 9.46
N LEU A 195 -0.69 3.57 10.69
CA LEU A 195 0.44 4.39 11.12
C LEU A 195 1.65 3.52 11.43
N CYS A 196 2.83 4.00 11.00
CA CYS A 196 4.11 3.58 11.55
C CYS A 196 4.76 4.78 12.24
N ILE A 197 5.01 4.65 13.54
CA ILE A 197 5.56 5.70 14.39
C ILE A 197 6.86 5.19 15.00
N MET A 198 7.91 5.99 14.98
CA MET A 198 9.15 5.65 15.67
C MET A 198 9.61 6.76 16.60
N THR A 199 10.25 6.35 17.68
CA THR A 199 11.17 7.16 18.48
C THR A 199 12.57 6.59 18.32
N GLU A 200 13.55 7.10 19.05
CA GLU A 200 14.91 6.58 18.99
C GLU A 200 15.07 5.11 19.39
N ASN A 201 14.11 4.55 20.12
CA ASN A 201 14.23 3.21 20.70
C ASN A 201 12.94 2.37 20.64
N MET A 202 11.96 2.79 19.86
CA MET A 202 10.65 2.14 19.80
C MET A 202 10.06 2.28 18.40
N LEU A 203 9.40 1.22 17.93
CA LEU A 203 8.57 1.22 16.73
C LEU A 203 7.13 0.90 17.15
N ILE A 204 6.17 1.66 16.64
CA ILE A 204 4.75 1.47 16.90
C ILE A 204 3.99 1.37 15.59
N GLY A 205 3.16 0.34 15.45
CA GLY A 205 2.15 0.23 14.40
C GLY A 205 0.76 0.47 14.96
N VAL A 206 -0.07 1.25 14.26
CA VAL A 206 -1.46 1.53 14.67
C VAL A 206 -2.37 1.27 13.48
N ARG A 207 -3.43 0.50 13.68
CA ARG A 207 -4.47 0.28 12.67
C ARG A 207 -5.79 0.90 13.13
N ASP A 208 -6.50 1.58 12.23
CA ASP A 208 -7.79 2.23 12.52
C ASP A 208 -8.82 1.26 13.13
N PRO A 209 -9.85 1.77 13.86
CA PRO A 209 -10.80 0.92 14.60
C PRO A 209 -11.51 -0.13 13.74
N ASN A 210 -11.82 0.21 12.49
CA ASN A 210 -12.52 -0.67 11.55
C ASN A 210 -11.56 -1.53 10.71
N GLY A 211 -10.23 -1.29 10.79
CA GLY A 211 -9.24 -1.96 9.98
C GLY A 211 -9.38 -1.66 8.47
N ILE A 212 -9.76 -0.42 8.12
CA ILE A 212 -10.00 0.00 6.75
C ILE A 212 -8.71 -0.10 5.94
N ARG A 213 -7.60 0.45 6.47
CA ARG A 213 -6.29 0.33 5.84
C ARG A 213 -5.57 -0.92 6.28
N PRO A 214 -4.92 -1.64 5.34
CA PRO A 214 -4.16 -2.82 5.70
C PRO A 214 -2.88 -2.46 6.46
N LEU A 215 -2.54 -3.29 7.44
CA LEU A 215 -1.28 -3.23 8.17
C LEU A 215 -0.95 -4.62 8.69
N CYS A 216 0.25 -5.12 8.39
CA CYS A 216 0.71 -6.45 8.77
C CYS A 216 2.04 -6.42 9.51
N LEU A 217 2.30 -7.48 10.26
CA LEU A 217 3.49 -7.70 11.08
C LEU A 217 4.25 -8.93 10.58
N GLY A 218 5.56 -8.82 10.52
CA GLY A 218 6.46 -9.92 10.19
C GLY A 218 7.73 -9.91 11.03
N GLU A 219 8.46 -11.01 10.92
CA GLU A 219 9.80 -11.20 11.50
C GLU A 219 10.85 -11.20 10.38
N ILE A 220 12.03 -10.67 10.66
CA ILE A 220 13.19 -10.73 9.78
C ILE A 220 14.24 -11.60 10.46
N TYR A 221 14.61 -12.72 9.82
CA TYR A 221 15.60 -13.65 10.34
C TYR A 221 16.99 -13.32 9.80
N GLY A 222 17.93 -13.05 10.72
CA GLY A 222 19.34 -12.84 10.43
C GLY A 222 19.61 -11.51 9.73
N GLY A 223 20.55 -10.74 10.23
CA GLY A 223 21.14 -9.66 9.45
C GLY A 223 21.47 -10.18 8.06
N VAL A 224 21.17 -9.42 7.01
CA VAL A 224 21.51 -9.78 5.62
C VAL A 224 23.04 -9.93 5.56
N ALA A 225 23.53 -11.15 5.85
CA ALA A 225 24.85 -11.56 5.43
C ALA A 225 24.87 -11.36 3.92
N GLY A 226 25.71 -10.46 3.45
CA GLY A 226 25.75 -9.94 2.10
C GLY A 226 25.25 -10.90 1.03
N VAL A 227 24.39 -10.42 0.16
CA VAL A 227 24.26 -10.94 -1.18
C VAL A 227 25.63 -10.71 -1.83
N SER A 228 26.48 -11.72 -1.77
CA SER A 228 27.69 -11.78 -2.60
C SER A 228 27.24 -11.69 -4.06
N PRO A 229 27.89 -10.89 -4.90
CA PRO A 229 27.57 -10.86 -6.33
C PRO A 229 27.76 -12.28 -6.88
N ALA A 230 26.79 -12.68 -7.69
CA ALA A 230 26.66 -13.98 -8.33
C ALA A 230 27.99 -14.59 -8.74
N GLN A 231 28.38 -15.70 -8.14
CA GLN A 231 29.22 -16.69 -8.79
C GLN A 231 28.29 -17.72 -9.44
N GLY A 232 28.45 -17.85 -10.75
CA GLY A 232 28.13 -18.90 -11.67
C GLY A 232 26.95 -19.83 -11.35
N VAL A 233 25.93 -19.72 -12.19
CA VAL A 233 24.93 -20.79 -12.40
C VAL A 233 25.65 -21.99 -12.98
N GLU A 234 25.79 -23.06 -12.24
CA GLU A 234 25.98 -24.40 -12.79
C GLU A 234 24.75 -25.27 -12.49
N SER A 235 24.38 -25.98 -13.54
CA SER A 235 23.17 -26.74 -13.79
C SER A 235 22.84 -27.85 -12.78
N ASN A 236 21.54 -27.97 -12.55
CA ASN A 236 20.73 -29.17 -12.23
C ASN A 236 21.41 -30.46 -11.88
N GLU A 237 21.24 -30.93 -10.64
CA GLU A 237 20.92 -32.31 -10.35
C GLU A 237 19.98 -32.43 -9.15
N VAL A 238 18.85 -33.09 -9.40
CA VAL A 238 17.89 -33.54 -8.38
C VAL A 238 18.58 -34.63 -7.55
N ARG A 239 18.78 -34.37 -6.26
CA ARG A 239 19.18 -35.44 -5.31
C ARG A 239 18.09 -35.69 -4.27
N THR A 240 17.60 -36.92 -4.35
CA THR A 240 16.77 -37.61 -3.36
C THR A 240 17.49 -37.73 -2.02
N GLN A 241 16.67 -37.83 -0.97
CA GLN A 241 17.06 -38.04 0.44
C GLN A 241 18.20 -39.07 0.63
N GLY A 242 19.17 -38.70 1.46
CA GLY A 242 20.11 -39.66 2.05
C GLY A 242 21.52 -39.11 2.19
N GLU A 243 21.98 -39.04 3.45
CA GLU A 243 23.38 -38.99 3.90
C GLU A 243 24.13 -37.66 3.86
N LEU A 244 24.33 -37.12 5.06
CA LEU A 244 25.28 -36.08 5.43
C LEU A 244 26.72 -36.55 5.19
N ALA A 245 27.40 -36.00 4.19
CA ALA A 245 28.84 -36.16 4.05
C ALA A 245 29.58 -35.12 4.91
N ALA A 246 30.40 -35.58 5.83
CA ALA A 246 31.24 -34.75 6.68
C ALA A 246 32.32 -34.04 5.85
N SER A 247 32.45 -32.72 6.06
CA SER A 247 33.51 -31.88 5.51
C SER A 247 34.85 -32.21 6.22
N PRO A 248 36.02 -32.26 5.50
CA PRO A 248 37.28 -32.68 6.07
C PRO A 248 37.93 -31.77 7.12
N ASN A 249 37.35 -30.63 7.44
CA ASN A 249 37.94 -29.64 8.35
C ASN A 249 37.08 -29.26 9.57
N GLY A 250 36.34 -30.18 10.14
CA GLY A 250 35.89 -30.15 11.54
C GLY A 250 35.37 -28.84 12.16
N ARG A 251 34.91 -27.85 11.36
CA ARG A 251 34.23 -26.65 11.86
C ARG A 251 32.74 -26.77 11.59
N SER A 252 32.01 -27.32 12.54
CA SER A 252 30.58 -27.14 12.63
C SER A 252 30.31 -25.66 12.88
N PHE A 253 29.75 -24.98 11.90
CA PHE A 253 29.11 -23.69 12.15
C PHE A 253 27.79 -23.99 12.90
N GLU A 254 27.85 -24.07 14.21
CA GLU A 254 26.66 -23.90 15.03
C GLU A 254 26.14 -22.49 14.76
N ARG A 255 25.05 -22.41 13.99
CA ARG A 255 24.25 -21.18 13.93
C ARG A 255 23.64 -21.00 15.31
N THR A 256 24.26 -20.22 16.15
CA THR A 256 23.60 -19.66 17.32
C THR A 256 22.39 -18.88 16.77
N PRO A 257 21.15 -19.17 17.18
CA PRO A 257 20.02 -18.35 16.79
C PRO A 257 20.34 -16.91 17.21
N PRO A 258 20.05 -15.90 16.37
CA PRO A 258 20.30 -14.51 16.73
C PRO A 258 19.58 -14.24 18.04
N SER A 259 20.28 -13.65 19.01
CA SER A 259 19.79 -13.37 20.35
C SER A 259 18.64 -12.35 20.37
N PHE A 260 18.24 -11.84 19.21
CA PHE A 260 17.20 -10.84 19.05
C PHE A 260 16.48 -11.03 17.69
N THR A 261 15.12 -11.05 17.72
CA THR A 261 14.29 -11.10 16.52
C THR A 261 14.02 -9.68 16.02
N SER A 262 14.34 -9.40 14.75
CA SER A 262 13.98 -8.14 14.11
C SER A 262 12.53 -8.21 13.61
N TYR A 263 11.82 -7.08 13.66
CA TYR A 263 10.41 -7.00 13.26
C TYR A 263 10.22 -6.02 12.09
N ILE A 264 9.23 -6.31 11.27
CA ILE A 264 8.74 -5.43 10.21
C ILE A 264 7.23 -5.24 10.35
N ILE A 265 6.79 -3.98 10.24
CA ILE A 265 5.39 -3.58 10.10
C ILE A 265 5.25 -2.99 8.70
N ALA A 266 4.27 -3.42 7.91
CA ALA A 266 4.11 -2.95 6.54
C ALA A 266 2.65 -2.89 6.10
N SER A 267 2.35 -2.10 5.08
CA SER A 267 1.01 -2.04 4.48
C SER A 267 0.58 -3.36 3.86
N GLU A 268 1.52 -4.12 3.23
CA GLU A 268 1.22 -5.38 2.55
C GLU A 268 2.30 -6.44 2.80
N THR A 269 1.92 -7.71 2.68
CA THR A 269 2.84 -8.86 2.86
C THR A 269 3.96 -8.90 1.84
N CYS A 270 3.75 -8.38 0.62
CA CYS A 270 4.80 -8.31 -0.40
C CYS A 270 6.03 -7.48 0.04
N ALA A 271 5.85 -6.54 0.97
CA ALA A 271 6.96 -5.80 1.57
C ALA A 271 7.78 -6.65 2.55
N ILE A 272 7.12 -7.58 3.25
CA ILE A 272 7.79 -8.56 4.14
C ILE A 272 8.60 -9.54 3.29
N ASP A 273 8.00 -10.05 2.20
CA ASP A 273 8.66 -10.98 1.28
C ASP A 273 9.91 -10.34 0.63
N ALA A 274 9.83 -9.05 0.27
CA ALA A 274 10.93 -8.30 -0.35
C ALA A 274 12.18 -8.20 0.53
N VAL A 275 12.04 -8.32 1.85
CA VAL A 275 13.15 -8.33 2.81
C VAL A 275 13.48 -9.73 3.33
N ASN A 276 12.94 -10.77 2.68
CA ASN A 276 13.08 -12.17 3.09
C ASN A 276 12.60 -12.39 4.54
N GLY A 277 11.54 -11.66 4.91
CA GLY A 277 10.89 -11.78 6.21
C GLY A 277 9.83 -12.89 6.22
N LYS A 278 9.36 -13.23 7.42
CA LYS A 278 8.25 -14.15 7.63
C LYS A 278 7.03 -13.38 8.12
N PHE A 279 5.93 -13.47 7.38
CA PHE A 279 4.64 -12.95 7.82
C PHE A 279 4.21 -13.65 9.11
N LEU A 280 3.82 -12.87 10.10
CA LEU A 280 3.26 -13.35 11.37
C LEU A 280 1.74 -13.27 11.36
N ARG A 281 1.21 -12.05 11.16
CA ARG A 281 -0.22 -11.79 11.14
C ARG A 281 -0.53 -10.37 10.63
N ASP A 282 -1.77 -10.14 10.28
CA ASP A 282 -2.30 -8.77 10.16
C ASP A 282 -2.50 -8.16 11.56
N LEU A 283 -2.42 -6.82 11.68
CA LEU A 283 -2.91 -6.12 12.84
C LEU A 283 -4.44 -6.09 12.80
N GLU A 284 -5.08 -6.25 13.94
CA GLU A 284 -6.53 -6.12 14.03
C GLU A 284 -6.97 -4.64 13.93
N GLY A 285 -8.23 -4.40 13.51
CA GLY A 285 -8.83 -3.07 13.64
C GLY A 285 -8.82 -2.60 15.10
N GLY A 286 -8.37 -1.38 15.38
CA GLY A 286 -8.26 -0.85 16.73
C GLY A 286 -7.10 -1.43 17.54
N GLU A 287 -6.06 -1.93 16.89
CA GLU A 287 -4.87 -2.46 17.54
C GLU A 287 -3.67 -1.51 17.39
N ILE A 288 -2.90 -1.43 18.46
CA ILE A 288 -1.58 -0.81 18.53
C ILE A 288 -0.56 -1.89 18.87
N VAL A 289 0.44 -2.07 18.01
CA VAL A 289 1.60 -2.93 18.26
C VAL A 289 2.78 -2.06 18.64
N VAL A 290 3.47 -2.41 19.71
CA VAL A 290 4.67 -1.72 20.20
C VAL A 290 5.84 -2.68 20.20
N VAL A 291 6.92 -2.32 19.51
CA VAL A 291 8.17 -3.08 19.43
C VAL A 291 9.28 -2.29 20.11
N THR A 292 9.94 -2.93 21.04
CA THR A 292 11.08 -2.38 21.79
C THR A 292 12.14 -3.46 21.95
N LYS A 293 13.28 -3.12 22.54
CA LYS A 293 14.32 -4.11 22.86
C LYS A 293 13.86 -5.21 23.84
N GLU A 294 12.81 -4.95 24.60
CA GLU A 294 12.20 -5.94 25.51
C GLU A 294 11.26 -6.90 24.78
N GLY A 295 10.96 -6.66 23.51
CA GLY A 295 10.11 -7.48 22.66
C GLY A 295 8.89 -6.75 22.10
N LEU A 296 7.92 -7.55 21.67
CA LEU A 296 6.68 -7.10 21.03
C LEU A 296 5.51 -7.16 22.03
N SER A 297 4.72 -6.10 22.06
CA SER A 297 3.47 -6.05 22.83
C SER A 297 2.33 -5.49 21.98
N SER A 298 1.09 -5.79 22.37
CA SER A 298 -0.12 -5.36 21.67
C SER A 298 -1.11 -4.74 22.64
N ILE A 299 -1.79 -3.68 22.20
CA ILE A 299 -2.81 -2.95 22.95
C ILE A 299 -4.05 -2.83 22.08
N LYS A 300 -5.20 -3.28 22.54
CA LYS A 300 -6.48 -3.05 21.88
C LYS A 300 -7.07 -1.73 22.41
N TYR A 301 -7.07 -0.68 21.57
CA TYR A 301 -7.59 0.64 21.98
C TYR A 301 -9.04 0.88 21.55
N ALA A 302 -9.54 0.13 20.58
CA ALA A 302 -10.93 0.18 20.12
C ALA A 302 -11.39 -1.19 19.65
N GLN A 303 -12.70 -1.43 19.69
CA GLN A 303 -13.31 -2.68 19.22
C GLN A 303 -14.53 -2.34 18.37
N GLU A 304 -14.29 -2.13 17.09
CA GLU A 304 -15.32 -1.85 16.11
C GLU A 304 -15.51 -3.04 15.15
N LYS A 305 -16.59 -2.99 14.39
CA LYS A 305 -16.85 -3.99 13.36
C LYS A 305 -15.83 -3.84 12.23
N LYS A 306 -15.16 -4.93 11.88
CA LYS A 306 -14.21 -4.96 10.75
C LYS A 306 -14.85 -4.48 9.46
N ARG A 307 -14.17 -3.58 8.74
CA ARG A 307 -14.60 -2.94 7.49
C ARG A 307 -13.40 -2.63 6.58
N THR A 308 -12.60 -3.65 6.26
CA THR A 308 -11.46 -3.50 5.37
C THR A 308 -11.89 -2.91 4.02
N CYS A 309 -11.09 -2.01 3.45
CA CYS A 309 -11.40 -1.42 2.15
C CYS A 309 -11.49 -2.50 1.07
N ILE A 310 -12.64 -2.60 0.41
CA ILE A 310 -12.87 -3.62 -0.62
C ILE A 310 -12.01 -3.39 -1.87
N PHE A 311 -11.63 -2.13 -2.15
CA PHE A 311 -10.78 -1.76 -3.28
C PHE A 311 -9.34 -2.26 -3.16
N GLU A 312 -8.88 -2.64 -1.98
CA GLU A 312 -7.58 -3.32 -1.83
C GLU A 312 -7.56 -4.60 -2.69
N TYR A 313 -8.65 -5.35 -2.71
CA TYR A 313 -8.77 -6.59 -3.50
C TYR A 313 -9.08 -6.33 -4.97
N VAL A 314 -9.72 -5.20 -5.29
CA VAL A 314 -10.05 -4.85 -6.69
C VAL A 314 -8.82 -4.34 -7.43
N TYR A 315 -8.10 -3.37 -6.82
CA TYR A 315 -7.10 -2.60 -7.55
C TYR A 315 -5.79 -2.38 -6.77
N PHE A 316 -5.84 -1.85 -5.52
CA PHE A 316 -4.66 -1.27 -4.89
C PHE A 316 -3.58 -2.29 -4.54
N ALA A 317 -3.94 -3.38 -3.85
CA ALA A 317 -2.95 -4.34 -3.39
C ALA A 317 -2.32 -5.12 -4.54
N ARG A 318 -1.06 -5.49 -4.37
CA ARG A 318 -0.38 -6.39 -5.31
C ARG A 318 -1.03 -7.77 -5.32
N PRO A 319 -1.08 -8.45 -6.48
CA PRO A 319 -1.69 -9.78 -6.58
C PRO A 319 -1.06 -10.83 -5.65
N ASP A 320 0.23 -10.71 -5.36
CA ASP A 320 0.99 -11.59 -4.47
C ASP A 320 0.79 -11.31 -2.98
N SER A 321 0.06 -10.26 -2.62
CA SER A 321 -0.25 -9.92 -1.23
C SER A 321 -1.41 -10.74 -0.67
N VAL A 322 -1.36 -10.95 0.66
CA VAL A 322 -2.45 -11.48 1.48
C VAL A 322 -2.86 -10.39 2.47
N ILE A 323 -4.13 -10.01 2.49
CA ILE A 323 -4.67 -9.01 3.41
C ILE A 323 -5.80 -9.65 4.19
N ASP A 324 -5.73 -9.56 5.52
CA ASP A 324 -6.76 -10.11 6.43
C ASP A 324 -7.10 -11.59 6.15
N GLY A 325 -6.09 -12.37 5.73
CA GLY A 325 -6.19 -13.79 5.40
C GLY A 325 -6.73 -14.08 4.00
N ILE A 326 -7.02 -13.07 3.18
CA ILE A 326 -7.52 -13.23 1.80
C ILE A 326 -6.40 -12.94 0.80
N SER A 327 -6.05 -13.91 -0.04
CA SER A 327 -5.13 -13.71 -1.17
C SER A 327 -5.77 -12.79 -2.21
N VAL A 328 -5.09 -11.70 -2.56
CA VAL A 328 -5.55 -10.73 -3.54
C VAL A 328 -5.72 -11.36 -4.92
N GLN A 329 -4.77 -12.19 -5.36
CA GLN A 329 -4.86 -12.90 -6.63
C GLN A 329 -6.07 -13.85 -6.68
N ASN A 330 -6.29 -14.62 -5.62
CA ASN A 330 -7.44 -15.54 -5.57
C ASN A 330 -8.77 -14.79 -5.51
N ALA A 331 -8.82 -13.65 -4.83
CA ALA A 331 -10.00 -12.78 -4.80
C ALA A 331 -10.36 -12.29 -6.20
N ARG A 332 -9.39 -11.71 -6.93
CA ARG A 332 -9.59 -11.25 -8.32
C ARG A 332 -10.01 -12.39 -9.25
N TYR A 333 -9.38 -13.55 -9.10
CA TYR A 333 -9.72 -14.73 -9.87
C TYR A 333 -11.19 -15.16 -9.66
N ARG A 334 -11.64 -15.24 -8.40
CA ARG A 334 -13.04 -15.58 -8.06
C ARG A 334 -14.02 -14.51 -8.53
N MET A 335 -13.67 -13.23 -8.47
CA MET A 335 -14.49 -12.15 -9.05
C MET A 335 -14.73 -12.39 -10.54
N GLY A 336 -13.70 -12.84 -11.28
CA GLY A 336 -13.85 -13.22 -12.69
C GLY A 336 -14.76 -14.42 -12.90
N GLU A 337 -14.66 -15.47 -12.08
CA GLU A 337 -15.55 -16.65 -12.15
C GLU A 337 -17.02 -16.26 -11.89
N VAL A 338 -17.28 -15.40 -10.90
CA VAL A 338 -18.63 -14.89 -10.60
C VAL A 338 -19.14 -14.02 -11.75
N LEU A 339 -18.32 -13.12 -12.25
CA LEU A 339 -18.66 -12.21 -13.36
C LEU A 339 -19.05 -12.99 -14.63
N ALA A 340 -18.38 -14.12 -14.92
CA ALA A 340 -18.73 -15.00 -16.03
C ALA A 340 -20.12 -15.63 -15.85
N ARG A 341 -20.49 -16.02 -14.62
CA ARG A 341 -21.81 -16.56 -14.31
C ARG A 341 -22.93 -15.51 -14.39
N GLU A 342 -22.65 -14.28 -13.92
CA GLU A 342 -23.63 -13.18 -13.91
C GLU A 342 -23.82 -12.55 -15.29
N SER A 343 -22.82 -12.59 -16.17
CA SER A 343 -22.82 -11.83 -17.43
C SER A 343 -22.13 -12.59 -18.58
N SER A 344 -22.55 -13.83 -18.80
CA SER A 344 -22.08 -14.62 -19.94
C SER A 344 -22.42 -13.96 -21.28
N VAL A 345 -21.55 -14.13 -22.26
CA VAL A 345 -21.73 -13.67 -23.65
C VAL A 345 -20.94 -14.59 -24.57
N GLU A 346 -21.45 -14.80 -25.80
CA GLU A 346 -20.69 -15.51 -26.83
C GLU A 346 -19.51 -14.68 -27.31
N ALA A 347 -18.32 -15.23 -27.22
CA ALA A 347 -17.08 -14.60 -27.70
C ALA A 347 -16.04 -15.64 -28.07
N ASP A 348 -14.99 -15.18 -28.75
CA ASP A 348 -13.92 -16.05 -29.24
C ASP A 348 -12.71 -16.04 -28.30
N VAL A 349 -12.49 -14.93 -27.58
CA VAL A 349 -11.36 -14.78 -26.64
C VAL A 349 -11.71 -13.89 -25.45
N VAL A 350 -11.04 -14.13 -24.33
CA VAL A 350 -11.03 -13.27 -23.14
C VAL A 350 -9.66 -12.61 -22.99
N ILE A 351 -9.63 -11.32 -22.71
CA ILE A 351 -8.40 -10.56 -22.40
C ILE A 351 -8.57 -9.79 -21.08
N GLY A 352 -7.46 -9.53 -20.39
CA GLY A 352 -7.43 -8.65 -19.22
C GLY A 352 -6.75 -7.33 -19.51
N VAL A 353 -7.26 -6.25 -18.94
CA VAL A 353 -6.54 -4.96 -18.96
C VAL A 353 -5.35 -5.05 -18.00
N PRO A 354 -4.11 -4.86 -18.45
CA PRO A 354 -2.94 -4.96 -17.59
C PRO A 354 -2.87 -3.79 -16.58
N ASP A 355 -2.49 -4.02 -15.31
CA ASP A 355 -2.13 -5.31 -14.71
C ASP A 355 -3.30 -5.88 -13.87
N SER A 356 -4.22 -5.04 -13.37
CA SER A 356 -5.28 -5.35 -12.40
C SER A 356 -6.40 -6.26 -12.93
N GLY A 357 -6.76 -6.13 -14.21
CA GLY A 357 -7.79 -6.94 -14.84
C GLY A 357 -7.38 -8.39 -15.17
N ILE A 358 -6.08 -8.71 -15.15
CA ILE A 358 -5.56 -10.03 -15.58
C ILE A 358 -6.11 -11.16 -14.69
N GLY A 359 -6.08 -10.99 -13.37
CA GLY A 359 -6.55 -12.03 -12.43
C GLY A 359 -8.03 -12.39 -12.67
N ALA A 360 -8.88 -11.38 -12.83
CA ALA A 360 -10.30 -11.57 -13.11
C ALA A 360 -10.54 -12.15 -14.51
N ALA A 361 -9.74 -11.75 -15.51
CA ALA A 361 -9.84 -12.31 -16.86
C ALA A 361 -9.53 -13.81 -16.90
N LEU A 362 -8.52 -14.25 -16.16
CA LEU A 362 -8.21 -15.68 -16.03
C LEU A 362 -9.35 -16.46 -15.37
N GLY A 363 -9.96 -15.90 -14.30
CA GLY A 363 -11.13 -16.51 -13.66
C GLY A 363 -12.35 -16.57 -14.59
N TYR A 364 -12.62 -15.48 -15.33
CA TYR A 364 -13.69 -15.43 -16.33
C TYR A 364 -13.50 -16.48 -17.43
N ALA A 365 -12.29 -16.54 -18.00
CA ALA A 365 -11.96 -17.49 -19.07
C ALA A 365 -12.16 -18.95 -18.61
N LYS A 366 -11.69 -19.29 -17.41
CA LYS A 366 -11.89 -20.64 -16.84
C LYS A 366 -13.37 -20.97 -16.66
N ALA A 367 -14.17 -20.05 -16.11
CA ALA A 367 -15.57 -20.31 -15.81
C ALA A 367 -16.45 -20.35 -17.07
N SER A 368 -16.12 -19.53 -18.08
CA SER A 368 -16.86 -19.49 -19.36
C SER A 368 -16.42 -20.56 -20.37
N GLY A 369 -15.24 -21.16 -20.20
CA GLY A 369 -14.62 -22.05 -21.20
C GLY A 369 -14.05 -21.32 -22.43
N ILE A 370 -14.10 -19.97 -22.47
CA ILE A 370 -13.56 -19.17 -23.57
C ILE A 370 -12.07 -18.96 -23.34
N PRO A 371 -11.20 -19.18 -24.34
CA PRO A 371 -9.75 -19.11 -24.16
C PRO A 371 -9.28 -17.69 -23.78
N TYR A 372 -8.36 -17.61 -22.80
CA TYR A 372 -7.62 -16.39 -22.47
C TYR A 372 -6.48 -16.17 -23.45
N VAL A 373 -6.32 -14.93 -23.92
CA VAL A 373 -5.15 -14.51 -24.71
C VAL A 373 -4.60 -13.17 -24.19
N THR A 374 -3.33 -12.90 -24.47
CA THR A 374 -2.71 -11.61 -24.11
C THR A 374 -3.02 -10.57 -25.20
N GLY A 375 -4.25 -10.10 -25.26
CA GLY A 375 -4.68 -9.14 -26.30
C GLY A 375 -4.14 -7.72 -26.13
N ILE A 376 -3.67 -7.34 -24.93
CA ILE A 376 -3.11 -6.01 -24.62
C ILE A 376 -1.80 -6.18 -23.86
N ILE A 377 -0.77 -5.42 -24.27
CA ILE A 377 0.51 -5.33 -23.57
C ILE A 377 0.71 -3.92 -23.03
N LYS A 378 1.16 -3.84 -21.77
CA LYS A 378 1.61 -2.60 -21.14
C LYS A 378 3.10 -2.39 -21.37
N ASN A 379 3.47 -1.22 -21.87
CA ASN A 379 4.87 -0.83 -21.99
C ASN A 379 5.46 -0.54 -20.61
N LYS A 380 6.34 -1.44 -20.14
CA LYS A 380 6.98 -1.35 -18.82
C LYS A 380 8.06 -0.28 -18.73
N TYR A 381 8.57 0.21 -19.87
CA TYR A 381 9.65 1.20 -19.92
C TYR A 381 9.18 2.65 -19.88
N ILE A 382 7.86 2.88 -19.92
CA ILE A 382 7.29 4.22 -19.80
C ILE A 382 6.86 4.43 -18.36
N GLY A 383 7.70 5.17 -17.60
CA GLY A 383 7.37 5.64 -16.27
C GLY A 383 6.28 6.72 -16.29
N ARG A 384 5.66 7.01 -15.13
CA ARG A 384 4.70 8.12 -14.95
C ARG A 384 5.35 9.51 -15.04
N THR A 385 6.66 9.59 -15.08
CA THR A 385 7.46 10.84 -15.15
C THR A 385 7.41 11.55 -16.52
N PHE A 386 6.81 10.97 -17.54
CA PHE A 386 6.61 11.66 -18.81
C PHE A 386 5.45 12.68 -18.66
N ILE A 387 5.81 13.91 -18.33
CA ILE A 387 4.87 15.04 -18.28
C ILE A 387 4.64 15.50 -19.73
N ALA A 388 3.49 15.15 -20.29
CA ALA A 388 3.07 15.70 -21.56
C ALA A 388 2.52 17.13 -21.35
N PRO A 389 3.13 18.16 -21.93
CA PRO A 389 2.75 19.56 -21.71
C PRO A 389 1.38 19.92 -22.31
N THR A 390 0.93 19.21 -23.33
CA THR A 390 -0.34 19.49 -24.01
C THR A 390 -1.39 18.39 -23.86
N GLN A 391 -2.67 18.74 -24.07
CA GLN A 391 -3.80 17.80 -24.05
C GLN A 391 -3.65 16.72 -25.14
N ALA A 392 -3.23 17.10 -26.36
CA ALA A 392 -3.05 16.20 -27.48
C ALA A 392 -1.93 15.18 -27.23
N GLU A 393 -0.84 15.60 -26.59
CA GLU A 393 0.26 14.69 -26.21
C GLU A 393 -0.18 13.72 -25.12
N ARG A 394 -0.99 14.15 -24.15
CA ARG A 394 -1.58 13.28 -23.12
C ARG A 394 -2.52 12.23 -23.72
N GLU A 395 -3.27 12.60 -24.75
CA GLU A 395 -4.13 11.66 -25.50
C GLU A 395 -3.30 10.63 -26.28
N SER A 396 -2.19 11.05 -26.87
CA SER A 396 -1.25 10.15 -27.56
C SER A 396 -0.53 9.19 -26.61
N MET A 397 -0.27 9.60 -25.37
CA MET A 397 0.45 8.78 -24.38
C MET A 397 -0.26 7.49 -23.96
N VAL A 398 -1.59 7.42 -24.03
CA VAL A 398 -2.31 6.17 -23.74
C VAL A 398 -1.97 5.09 -24.76
N PHE A 399 -1.84 5.46 -26.04
CA PHE A 399 -1.43 4.53 -27.10
C PHE A 399 0.04 4.11 -27.00
N VAL A 400 0.87 4.89 -26.29
CA VAL A 400 2.27 4.52 -26.03
C VAL A 400 2.37 3.59 -24.82
N LYS A 401 1.44 3.69 -23.85
CA LYS A 401 1.41 2.85 -22.64
C LYS A 401 0.81 1.47 -22.88
N LEU A 402 -0.22 1.36 -23.72
CA LEU A 402 -0.95 0.12 -23.98
C LEU A 402 -1.00 -0.16 -25.49
N ASN A 403 -0.59 -1.35 -25.89
CA ASN A 403 -0.63 -1.80 -27.27
C ASN A 403 -1.46 -3.07 -27.41
N ALA A 404 -2.31 -3.12 -28.43
CA ALA A 404 -3.10 -4.30 -28.77
C ALA A 404 -2.28 -5.27 -29.64
N ILE A 405 -2.42 -6.56 -29.38
CA ILE A 405 -1.82 -7.63 -30.21
C ILE A 405 -2.81 -7.97 -31.31
N LYS A 406 -2.59 -7.43 -32.52
CA LYS A 406 -3.50 -7.57 -33.65
C LYS A 406 -3.77 -9.03 -34.03
N SER A 407 -2.76 -9.90 -34.05
CA SER A 407 -2.90 -11.32 -34.37
C SER A 407 -3.91 -12.07 -33.48
N ASP A 408 -4.07 -11.63 -32.24
CA ASP A 408 -4.93 -12.25 -31.26
C ASP A 408 -6.38 -11.72 -31.29
N LEU A 409 -6.60 -10.57 -31.95
CA LEU A 409 -7.83 -9.80 -31.88
C LEU A 409 -8.58 -9.67 -33.21
N GLU A 410 -7.86 -9.70 -34.35
CA GLU A 410 -8.43 -9.43 -35.68
C GLU A 410 -9.56 -10.41 -36.02
N GLY A 411 -10.73 -9.86 -36.37
CA GLY A 411 -11.92 -10.62 -36.72
C GLY A 411 -12.66 -11.29 -35.57
N LYS A 412 -12.16 -11.20 -34.32
CA LYS A 412 -12.70 -11.90 -33.14
C LYS A 412 -13.72 -11.07 -32.36
N ARG A 413 -14.64 -11.77 -31.70
CA ARG A 413 -15.46 -11.24 -30.60
C ARG A 413 -14.63 -11.33 -29.33
N VAL A 414 -14.38 -10.18 -28.71
CA VAL A 414 -13.43 -10.05 -27.58
C VAL A 414 -14.18 -9.69 -26.30
N ILE A 415 -14.00 -10.47 -25.24
CA ILE A 415 -14.37 -10.06 -23.89
C ILE A 415 -13.15 -9.39 -23.27
N VAL A 416 -13.29 -8.11 -22.90
CA VAL A 416 -12.25 -7.38 -22.18
C VAL A 416 -12.66 -7.20 -20.72
N ILE A 417 -11.79 -7.64 -19.80
CA ILE A 417 -12.01 -7.55 -18.36
C ILE A 417 -11.15 -6.41 -17.80
N ASP A 418 -11.81 -5.45 -17.16
CA ASP A 418 -11.15 -4.40 -16.38
C ASP A 418 -11.58 -4.47 -14.91
N ASP A 419 -10.82 -3.81 -14.02
CA ASP A 419 -11.11 -3.77 -12.59
C ASP A 419 -12.29 -2.85 -12.25
N SER A 420 -12.34 -1.65 -12.82
CA SER A 420 -13.33 -0.62 -12.51
C SER A 420 -13.50 0.39 -13.65
N ILE A 421 -14.66 1.07 -13.69
CA ILE A 421 -14.91 2.25 -14.52
C ILE A 421 -15.20 3.43 -13.59
N VAL A 422 -14.40 4.52 -13.73
CA VAL A 422 -14.56 5.73 -12.91
C VAL A 422 -15.18 6.85 -13.74
N ARG A 423 -14.47 7.41 -14.74
CA ARG A 423 -14.95 8.45 -15.66
C ARG A 423 -15.32 7.92 -17.04
N GLY A 424 -14.93 6.70 -17.39
CA GLY A 424 -15.20 6.04 -18.67
C GLY A 424 -14.22 6.41 -19.81
N THR A 425 -13.32 7.37 -19.62
CA THR A 425 -12.38 7.81 -20.66
C THR A 425 -11.36 6.74 -21.03
N THR A 426 -10.81 6.03 -20.04
CA THR A 426 -9.88 4.91 -20.25
C THR A 426 -10.59 3.75 -20.94
N SER A 427 -11.79 3.38 -20.50
CA SER A 427 -12.56 2.28 -21.09
C SER A 427 -12.92 2.58 -22.55
N ARG A 428 -13.31 3.82 -22.88
CA ARG A 428 -13.54 4.26 -24.28
C ARG A 428 -12.30 4.08 -25.14
N ARG A 429 -11.12 4.51 -24.63
CA ARG A 429 -9.85 4.37 -25.37
C ARG A 429 -9.44 2.91 -25.56
N LEU A 430 -9.68 2.06 -24.57
CA LEU A 430 -9.45 0.62 -24.68
C LEU A 430 -10.31 0.00 -25.77
N VAL A 431 -11.61 0.31 -25.81
CA VAL A 431 -12.52 -0.17 -26.86
C VAL A 431 -12.03 0.31 -28.24
N GLN A 432 -11.66 1.58 -28.37
CA GLN A 432 -11.11 2.12 -29.64
C GLN A 432 -9.80 1.43 -30.04
N LEU A 433 -8.91 1.13 -29.09
CA LEU A 433 -7.67 0.40 -29.33
C LEU A 433 -7.94 -1.00 -29.91
N LEU A 434 -8.89 -1.74 -29.27
CA LEU A 434 -9.30 -3.08 -29.72
C LEU A 434 -9.95 -3.06 -31.11
N ARG A 435 -10.82 -2.06 -31.37
CA ARG A 435 -11.44 -1.87 -32.68
C ARG A 435 -10.39 -1.57 -33.77
N LYS A 436 -9.40 -0.72 -33.48
CA LYS A 436 -8.28 -0.44 -34.40
C LYS A 436 -7.43 -1.68 -34.67
N ALA A 437 -7.33 -2.61 -33.70
CA ALA A 437 -6.66 -3.88 -33.88
C ALA A 437 -7.48 -4.91 -34.66
N GLY A 438 -8.71 -4.57 -35.08
CA GLY A 438 -9.57 -5.42 -35.92
C GLY A 438 -10.57 -6.28 -35.14
N ALA A 439 -10.78 -6.05 -33.84
CA ALA A 439 -11.83 -6.76 -33.09
C ALA A 439 -13.21 -6.52 -33.71
N ARG A 440 -13.96 -7.60 -33.99
CA ARG A 440 -15.30 -7.56 -34.58
C ARG A 440 -16.33 -7.08 -33.57
N GLU A 441 -16.26 -7.59 -32.35
CA GLU A 441 -17.11 -7.21 -31.23
C GLU A 441 -16.24 -7.02 -29.99
N VAL A 442 -16.62 -6.07 -29.12
CA VAL A 442 -15.95 -5.79 -27.84
C VAL A 442 -16.98 -5.81 -26.71
N HIS A 443 -16.95 -6.84 -25.91
CA HIS A 443 -17.79 -7.03 -24.73
C HIS A 443 -17.03 -6.63 -23.48
N PHE A 444 -17.40 -5.49 -22.87
CA PHE A 444 -16.69 -4.96 -21.70
C PHE A 444 -17.28 -5.55 -20.40
N ARG A 445 -16.44 -6.08 -19.56
CA ARG A 445 -16.80 -6.68 -18.25
C ARG A 445 -15.95 -6.06 -17.16
N VAL A 446 -16.60 -5.68 -16.06
CA VAL A 446 -15.96 -4.98 -14.95
C VAL A 446 -16.04 -5.82 -13.68
N SER A 447 -14.88 -6.12 -13.10
CA SER A 447 -14.80 -7.00 -11.92
C SER A 447 -15.08 -6.29 -10.59
N SER A 448 -15.49 -5.02 -10.61
CA SER A 448 -16.11 -4.32 -9.48
C SER A 448 -17.55 -3.92 -9.80
N PRO A 449 -18.40 -3.67 -8.78
CA PRO A 449 -19.67 -2.98 -8.96
C PRO A 449 -19.49 -1.55 -9.48
N PRO A 450 -20.55 -0.90 -10.01
CA PRO A 450 -20.50 0.49 -10.41
C PRO A 450 -20.09 1.41 -9.26
N VAL A 451 -19.07 2.25 -9.46
CA VAL A 451 -18.63 3.24 -8.48
C VAL A 451 -19.54 4.46 -8.57
N LYS A 452 -20.36 4.69 -7.53
CA LYS A 452 -21.38 5.73 -7.49
C LYS A 452 -21.10 6.88 -6.52
N PHE A 453 -20.19 6.67 -5.56
CA PHE A 453 -19.93 7.62 -4.50
C PHE A 453 -18.43 7.86 -4.35
N PRO A 454 -18.00 9.13 -4.08
CA PRO A 454 -16.60 9.45 -3.81
C PRO A 454 -16.16 8.82 -2.49
N CYS A 455 -14.87 8.55 -2.35
CA CYS A 455 -14.30 8.06 -1.10
C CYS A 455 -13.88 9.22 -0.19
N TYR A 456 -14.14 9.09 1.13
CA TYR A 456 -13.68 10.03 2.15
C TYR A 456 -12.60 9.43 3.07
N LEU A 457 -12.15 8.21 2.73
CA LEU A 457 -11.30 7.38 3.57
C LEU A 457 -9.94 7.06 2.89
N GLY A 458 -9.44 8.01 2.10
CA GLY A 458 -8.07 8.00 1.59
C GLY A 458 -7.88 7.45 0.17
N ILE A 459 -8.96 7.12 -0.58
CA ILE A 459 -8.85 6.90 -2.02
C ILE A 459 -9.08 8.24 -2.72
N ASP A 460 -8.16 8.66 -3.57
CA ASP A 460 -8.37 9.84 -4.41
C ASP A 460 -9.42 9.49 -5.48
N THR A 461 -10.63 9.96 -5.23
CA THR A 461 -11.78 9.79 -6.13
C THR A 461 -12.24 11.13 -6.64
N PRO A 462 -12.68 11.20 -7.92
CA PRO A 462 -13.29 12.42 -8.44
C PRO A 462 -14.57 12.78 -7.69
N SER A 463 -15.04 14.00 -7.90
CA SER A 463 -16.33 14.42 -7.39
C SER A 463 -17.47 13.52 -7.88
N LYS A 464 -18.56 13.43 -7.14
CA LYS A 464 -19.71 12.58 -7.51
C LYS A 464 -20.22 12.87 -8.93
N ALA A 465 -20.13 14.13 -9.39
CA ALA A 465 -20.55 14.54 -10.72
C ALA A 465 -19.66 13.98 -11.84
N GLU A 466 -18.40 13.65 -11.54
CA GLU A 466 -17.44 13.07 -12.49
C GLU A 466 -17.46 11.53 -12.51
N LEU A 467 -18.14 10.90 -11.54
CA LEU A 467 -18.32 9.45 -11.53
C LEU A 467 -19.39 9.06 -12.55
N ILE A 468 -18.99 8.40 -13.64
CA ILE A 468 -19.90 8.07 -14.76
C ILE A 468 -21.11 7.26 -14.28
N SER A 469 -20.90 6.30 -13.37
CA SER A 469 -21.97 5.45 -12.83
C SER A 469 -22.88 6.15 -11.82
N SER A 470 -22.57 7.39 -11.39
CA SER A 470 -23.47 8.21 -10.58
C SER A 470 -24.41 9.07 -11.42
N THR A 471 -24.06 9.31 -12.68
CA THR A 471 -24.75 10.25 -13.58
C THR A 471 -25.39 9.59 -14.78
N HIS A 472 -24.98 8.35 -15.14
CA HIS A 472 -25.44 7.64 -16.31
C HIS A 472 -25.92 6.23 -15.97
N GLU A 473 -26.98 5.81 -16.66
CA GLU A 473 -27.45 4.41 -16.64
C GLU A 473 -26.50 3.51 -17.46
N LEU A 474 -26.52 2.21 -17.18
CA LEU A 474 -25.65 1.20 -17.78
C LEU A 474 -25.57 1.29 -19.31
N GLU A 475 -26.73 1.40 -19.96
CA GLU A 475 -26.82 1.45 -21.42
C GLU A 475 -26.21 2.75 -22.00
N SER A 476 -26.31 3.86 -21.27
CA SER A 476 -25.68 5.12 -21.65
C SER A 476 -24.15 5.02 -21.54
N ILE A 477 -23.66 4.39 -20.47
CA ILE A 477 -22.23 4.14 -20.28
C ILE A 477 -21.70 3.23 -21.41
N ARG A 478 -22.43 2.15 -21.73
CA ARG A 478 -22.07 1.24 -22.81
C ARG A 478 -21.88 1.98 -24.14
N LYS A 479 -22.86 2.82 -24.51
CA LYS A 479 -22.81 3.63 -25.73
C LYS A 479 -21.64 4.61 -25.70
N GLU A 480 -21.41 5.25 -24.58
CA GLU A 480 -20.35 6.24 -24.41
C GLU A 480 -18.97 5.63 -24.55
N ILE A 481 -18.70 4.44 -23.99
CA ILE A 481 -17.44 3.73 -24.17
C ILE A 481 -17.32 3.03 -25.54
N GLY A 482 -18.43 2.87 -26.29
CA GLY A 482 -18.46 2.25 -27.62
C GLY A 482 -18.40 0.73 -27.62
N ALA A 483 -18.78 0.07 -26.52
CA ALA A 483 -18.80 -1.38 -26.40
C ALA A 483 -20.09 -1.99 -26.95
N ASP A 484 -20.03 -3.24 -27.45
CA ASP A 484 -21.21 -3.98 -27.91
C ASP A 484 -22.06 -4.45 -26.73
N SER A 485 -21.44 -4.79 -25.59
CA SER A 485 -22.13 -5.02 -24.32
C SER A 485 -21.25 -4.58 -23.15
N LEU A 486 -21.90 -4.21 -22.04
CA LEU A 486 -21.27 -3.83 -20.78
C LEU A 486 -21.97 -4.53 -19.61
N ALA A 487 -21.19 -5.09 -18.70
CA ALA A 487 -21.71 -5.57 -17.42
C ALA A 487 -20.67 -5.38 -16.30
N PHE A 488 -21.18 -5.16 -15.10
CA PHE A 488 -20.40 -5.10 -13.86
C PHE A 488 -20.74 -6.34 -13.01
N ILE A 489 -19.79 -6.80 -12.20
CA ILE A 489 -20.13 -7.77 -11.16
C ILE A 489 -21.14 -7.14 -10.18
N SER A 490 -22.09 -7.91 -9.70
CA SER A 490 -23.00 -7.43 -8.65
C SER A 490 -22.25 -7.29 -7.31
N LEU A 491 -22.70 -6.39 -6.44
CA LEU A 491 -22.13 -6.28 -5.09
C LEU A 491 -22.24 -7.59 -4.31
N LYS A 492 -23.35 -8.32 -4.50
CA LYS A 492 -23.55 -9.65 -3.92
C LYS A 492 -22.52 -10.64 -4.45
N GLY A 493 -22.31 -10.67 -5.76
CA GLY A 493 -21.34 -11.56 -6.40
C GLY A 493 -19.90 -11.25 -5.98
N MET A 494 -19.58 -9.97 -5.80
CA MET A 494 -18.28 -9.56 -5.30
C MET A 494 -18.03 -10.03 -3.85
N LEU A 495 -19.03 -9.91 -2.97
CA LEU A 495 -18.94 -10.41 -1.60
C LEU A 495 -18.86 -11.94 -1.54
N GLU A 496 -19.58 -12.64 -2.44
CA GLU A 496 -19.45 -14.09 -2.65
C GLU A 496 -18.00 -14.47 -3.03
N ALA A 497 -17.42 -13.75 -3.99
CA ALA A 497 -16.05 -14.01 -4.43
C ALA A 497 -15.01 -13.79 -3.31
N LEU A 498 -15.24 -12.84 -2.43
CA LEU A 498 -14.39 -12.56 -1.27
C LEU A 498 -14.64 -13.51 -0.09
N GLY A 499 -15.79 -14.18 -0.06
CA GLY A 499 -16.15 -15.12 1.01
C GLY A 499 -16.50 -14.45 2.35
N ALA A 500 -16.74 -13.14 2.37
CA ALA A 500 -17.04 -12.37 3.58
C ALA A 500 -17.86 -11.10 3.26
N ASP A 501 -18.51 -10.52 4.29
CA ASP A 501 -19.24 -9.23 4.21
C ASP A 501 -18.67 -8.19 5.19
N THR A 502 -17.39 -8.28 5.49
CA THR A 502 -16.71 -7.41 6.46
C THR A 502 -15.88 -6.34 5.77
N PHE A 503 -16.46 -5.67 4.76
CA PHE A 503 -15.77 -4.67 3.95
C PHE A 503 -16.43 -3.30 4.01
N CYS A 504 -15.63 -2.23 3.86
CA CYS A 504 -16.11 -0.92 3.48
C CYS A 504 -16.54 -0.97 2.01
N LYS A 505 -17.80 -0.61 1.74
CA LYS A 505 -18.45 -0.61 0.42
C LYS A 505 -18.97 0.77 0.04
N GLY A 506 -18.56 1.82 0.77
CA GLY A 506 -19.09 3.17 0.63
C GLY A 506 -19.05 3.72 -0.80
N CYS A 507 -18.01 3.41 -1.58
CA CYS A 507 -17.91 3.81 -2.99
C CYS A 507 -18.99 3.21 -3.88
N PHE A 508 -19.65 2.11 -3.48
CA PHE A 508 -20.73 1.45 -4.22
C PHE A 508 -22.13 1.82 -3.69
N ASN A 509 -22.31 1.90 -2.36
CA ASN A 509 -23.64 2.06 -1.72
C ASN A 509 -23.81 3.39 -0.95
N GLY A 510 -22.76 4.18 -0.75
CA GLY A 510 -22.80 5.45 -0.01
C GLY A 510 -22.72 5.30 1.52
N GLU A 511 -22.54 4.08 2.05
CA GLU A 511 -22.46 3.83 3.49
C GLU A 511 -21.00 3.67 3.93
N TYR A 512 -20.51 4.63 4.70
CA TYR A 512 -19.14 4.63 5.22
C TYR A 512 -19.11 4.24 6.69
N PRO A 513 -18.05 3.51 7.16
CA PRO A 513 -17.96 3.00 8.53
C PRO A 513 -17.50 4.04 9.56
N VAL A 514 -17.46 5.33 9.25
CA VAL A 514 -16.98 6.44 10.12
C VAL A 514 -17.96 7.59 10.15
#